data_765dc587d34432becd4eafad555ec7a6
#
_entry.id   765dc587d34432becd4eafad555ec7a6
#
_cell.length_a   1.000
_cell.length_b   1.000
_cell.length_c   1.000
_cell.angle_alpha   90.00
_cell.angle_beta   90.00
_cell.angle_gamma   90.00
#
_symmetry.space_group_name_H-M   'P 1'
#
loop_
_entity.id
_entity.type
_entity.pdbx_description
1 polymer ?
#
loop_
_entity_poly.entity_id
_entity_poly.type
_entity_poly.pdbx_seq_one_letter_code
_entity_poly.pdbx_strand_id
1 'polypeptide(L)'
;MRFDFASLRTRFTGLPPVLPRAAGWRRRELAVMGTAVAAELWAEDAAEGEAALDAVMAEMQRIDRTMSPHKPDSELSRINREAGGRAVPLSEEMTRLLARAIEFSRWSDGAFDISYASAGALYDYRTGVAPDDATLRTARDAIGWQDLLLDTRAGTLRFGRPGMRIDLGGFAKGHAVDNCVALLRRRGVAHALVSAGGDSHVLGDRRGRPWMVAVRDPRRGAGEAIAVLPLQDVAVSTSGDYERYFERDGVRHHHLIDPATGRSPRGLRSVTILADDGLTSEALSKTVFVLGRARGLALIESLPGVDAVLVDDEGRLHSSTGLLGQPGRRS
;
A
#
# COMPACT_ATOMS: atom_id res chain seq x y z
N MET A 1 45.95 32.89 63.92
CA MET A 1 44.76 32.92 63.01
C MET A 1 44.90 31.76 62.05
N ARG A 2 44.19 30.67 62.28
CA ARG A 2 44.13 29.48 61.38
C ARG A 2 42.87 29.65 60.53
N PHE A 3 42.99 29.71 59.23
CA PHE A 3 41.89 29.70 58.30
C PHE A 3 41.55 28.22 57.98
N ASP A 4 40.30 27.83 58.25
CA ASP A 4 39.76 26.55 58.00
C ASP A 4 39.19 26.46 56.58
N PHE A 5 39.75 25.60 55.72
CA PHE A 5 39.41 25.42 54.32
C PHE A 5 38.42 24.23 54.10
N ALA A 6 37.48 24.01 54.99
CA ALA A 6 36.62 22.83 54.95
C ALA A 6 35.13 23.10 54.67
N SER A 7 34.77 24.09 53.82
CA SER A 7 33.35 24.30 53.50
C SER A 7 33.07 24.89 52.13
N LEU A 8 33.53 24.24 51.05
CA LEU A 8 33.06 24.54 49.68
C LEU A 8 33.01 23.26 48.84
N ARG A 9 32.18 22.29 49.29
CA ARG A 9 31.63 21.23 48.41
C ARG A 9 30.20 21.58 48.08
N THR A 10 29.97 22.55 47.21
CA THR A 10 28.66 22.76 46.59
C THR A 10 28.49 21.67 45.52
N ARG A 11 27.61 20.75 45.83
CA ARG A 11 27.17 19.66 44.93
C ARG A 11 26.47 20.34 43.73
N PHE A 12 27.13 20.39 42.59
CA PHE A 12 26.46 20.52 41.28
C PHE A 12 25.94 19.09 40.91
N THR A 13 24.79 18.70 41.43
CA THR A 13 24.02 17.60 40.95
C THR A 13 22.73 18.13 40.33
N GLY A 14 22.86 18.63 39.14
CA GLY A 14 21.75 18.99 38.30
C GLY A 14 22.25 19.00 36.86
N LEU A 15 22.06 17.93 36.12
CA LEU A 15 22.02 18.04 34.67
C LEU A 15 20.99 19.13 34.36
N PRO A 16 21.32 20.11 33.48
CA PRO A 16 20.32 21.10 33.10
C PRO A 16 19.08 20.34 32.59
N PRO A 17 17.85 20.79 32.94
CA PRO A 17 16.66 20.20 32.40
C PRO A 17 16.80 20.26 30.87
N VAL A 18 16.72 19.12 30.21
CA VAL A 18 16.60 19.05 28.77
C VAL A 18 15.30 19.76 28.46
N LEU A 19 15.39 21.00 28.00
CA LEU A 19 14.24 21.78 27.58
C LEU A 19 13.51 20.94 26.51
N PRO A 20 12.22 20.66 26.66
CA PRO A 20 11.46 19.95 25.65
C PRO A 20 11.62 20.67 24.32
N ARG A 21 12.14 20.01 23.32
CA ARG A 21 12.21 20.54 21.96
C ARG A 21 10.78 20.81 21.53
N ALA A 22 10.53 21.97 20.92
CA ALA A 22 9.19 22.48 20.63
C ALA A 22 8.28 21.45 19.94
N ALA A 23 7.07 21.31 20.48
CA ALA A 23 6.00 20.55 19.86
C ALA A 23 5.72 21.04 18.43
N GLY A 24 5.40 20.12 17.52
CA GLY A 24 5.13 20.52 16.15
C GLY A 24 4.99 19.35 15.19
N TRP A 25 4.58 19.69 13.98
CA TRP A 25 4.58 18.75 12.86
C TRP A 25 6.00 18.39 12.45
N ARG A 26 6.22 17.11 12.22
CA ARG A 26 7.46 16.53 11.69
C ARG A 26 7.14 15.76 10.43
N ARG A 27 8.03 15.84 9.43
CA ARG A 27 7.85 15.15 8.15
C ARG A 27 9.16 14.56 7.69
N ARG A 28 9.07 13.37 7.07
CA ARG A 28 10.19 12.71 6.41
C ARG A 28 9.72 12.03 5.14
N GLU A 29 10.61 12.00 4.15
CA GLU A 29 10.39 11.34 2.87
C GLU A 29 11.57 10.43 2.55
N LEU A 30 11.29 9.35 1.83
CA LEU A 30 12.28 8.37 1.37
C LEU A 30 11.83 7.77 0.05
N ALA A 31 12.75 7.57 -0.90
CA ALA A 31 12.51 6.78 -2.10
C ALA A 31 12.78 5.30 -1.80
N VAL A 32 11.73 4.50 -1.69
CA VAL A 32 11.77 3.05 -1.39
C VAL A 32 10.54 2.36 -1.95
N MET A 33 10.56 1.04 -2.13
CA MET A 33 9.45 0.26 -2.74
C MET A 33 9.07 0.73 -4.15
N GLY A 34 10.04 1.33 -4.88
CA GLY A 34 9.83 1.86 -6.22
C GLY A 34 8.94 3.10 -6.30
N THR A 35 8.75 3.82 -5.19
CA THR A 35 7.92 5.02 -5.09
C THR A 35 8.45 6.00 -4.05
N ALA A 36 7.85 7.18 -3.96
CA ALA A 36 8.04 8.07 -2.83
C ALA A 36 7.21 7.58 -1.63
N VAL A 37 7.86 7.47 -0.48
CA VAL A 37 7.23 7.19 0.81
C VAL A 37 7.36 8.45 1.66
N ALA A 38 6.29 8.84 2.35
CA ALA A 38 6.29 9.98 3.25
C ALA A 38 5.56 9.66 4.55
N ALA A 39 6.03 10.26 5.64
CA ALA A 39 5.32 10.27 6.90
C ALA A 39 5.32 11.70 7.47
N GLU A 40 4.17 12.15 7.92
CA GLU A 40 3.97 13.40 8.65
C GLU A 40 3.26 13.07 9.95
N LEU A 41 3.76 13.56 11.08
CA LEU A 41 3.17 13.32 12.39
C LEU A 41 3.30 14.55 13.28
N TRP A 42 2.40 14.67 14.24
CA TRP A 42 2.53 15.62 15.34
C TRP A 42 3.26 14.96 16.50
N ALA A 43 4.24 15.66 17.06
CA ALA A 43 4.93 15.23 18.28
C ALA A 43 4.97 16.37 19.29
N GLU A 44 4.75 16.04 20.56
CA GLU A 44 4.90 16.98 21.67
C GLU A 44 6.38 17.20 22.01
N ASP A 45 7.23 16.21 21.76
CA ASP A 45 8.71 16.29 21.83
C ASP A 45 9.32 16.04 20.46
N ALA A 46 10.25 16.88 20.05
CA ALA A 46 10.87 16.78 18.73
C ALA A 46 11.76 15.54 18.57
N ALA A 47 12.46 15.11 19.63
CA ALA A 47 13.33 13.94 19.54
C ALA A 47 12.52 12.64 19.44
N GLU A 48 11.40 12.55 20.16
CA GLU A 48 10.44 11.44 20.03
C GLU A 48 9.81 11.40 18.66
N GLY A 49 9.44 12.58 18.10
CA GLY A 49 8.92 12.69 16.75
C GLY A 49 9.90 12.23 15.67
N GLU A 50 11.16 12.63 15.77
CA GLU A 50 12.22 12.16 14.85
C GLU A 50 12.46 10.65 14.99
N ALA A 51 12.51 10.13 16.21
CA ALA A 51 12.67 8.70 16.45
C ALA A 51 11.46 7.88 15.93
N ALA A 52 10.25 8.45 15.95
CA ALA A 52 9.07 7.83 15.36
C ALA A 52 9.17 7.79 13.82
N LEU A 53 9.61 8.89 13.19
CA LEU A 53 9.85 8.94 11.75
C LEU A 53 10.95 7.97 11.30
N ASP A 54 12.05 7.85 12.07
CA ASP A 54 13.13 6.89 11.79
C ASP A 54 12.58 5.46 11.80
N ALA A 55 11.73 5.13 12.78
CA ALA A 55 11.13 3.81 12.88
C ALA A 55 10.16 3.51 11.72
N VAL A 56 9.39 4.50 11.26
CA VAL A 56 8.54 4.38 10.07
C VAL A 56 9.39 4.09 8.83
N MET A 57 10.46 4.86 8.60
CA MET A 57 11.32 4.66 7.43
C MET A 57 12.06 3.31 7.47
N ALA A 58 12.49 2.87 8.65
CA ALA A 58 13.09 1.55 8.85
C ALA A 58 12.11 0.41 8.53
N GLU A 59 10.83 0.55 8.90
CA GLU A 59 9.79 -0.44 8.59
C GLU A 59 9.51 -0.50 7.08
N MET A 60 9.38 0.64 6.40
CA MET A 60 9.22 0.69 4.94
C MET A 60 10.39 0.00 4.21
N GLN A 61 11.62 0.23 4.67
CA GLN A 61 12.81 -0.43 4.13
C GLN A 61 12.80 -1.94 4.42
N ARG A 62 12.30 -2.36 5.60
CA ARG A 62 12.19 -3.78 5.96
C ARG A 62 11.24 -4.50 5.01
N ILE A 63 10.04 -3.94 4.76
CA ILE A 63 9.06 -4.49 3.83
C ILE A 63 9.64 -4.57 2.41
N ASP A 64 10.32 -3.52 1.95
CA ASP A 64 10.98 -3.51 0.64
C ASP A 64 12.05 -4.61 0.52
N ARG A 65 12.85 -4.85 1.58
CA ARG A 65 13.83 -5.96 1.58
C ARG A 65 13.18 -7.33 1.52
N THR A 66 12.02 -7.50 2.16
CA THR A 66 11.37 -8.80 2.31
C THR A 66 10.45 -9.13 1.12
N MET A 67 9.74 -8.14 0.59
CA MET A 67 8.63 -8.34 -0.34
C MET A 67 8.88 -7.80 -1.75
N SER A 68 10.06 -7.24 -2.04
CA SER A 68 10.38 -6.77 -3.39
C SER A 68 10.71 -7.94 -4.33
N PRO A 69 10.03 -8.07 -5.49
CA PRO A 69 10.37 -9.08 -6.50
C PRO A 69 11.70 -8.77 -7.22
N HIS A 70 12.22 -7.55 -7.06
CA HIS A 70 13.45 -7.08 -7.70
C HIS A 70 14.72 -7.31 -6.84
N LYS A 71 14.55 -7.73 -5.59
CA LYS A 71 15.66 -8.04 -4.68
C LYS A 71 15.86 -9.56 -4.63
N PRO A 72 17.01 -10.08 -5.11
CA PRO A 72 17.21 -11.53 -5.22
C PRO A 72 17.13 -12.25 -3.87
N ASP A 73 17.50 -11.57 -2.79
CA ASP A 73 17.54 -12.13 -1.43
C ASP A 73 16.22 -11.93 -0.67
N SER A 74 15.18 -11.33 -1.30
CA SER A 74 13.88 -11.18 -0.66
C SER A 74 13.18 -12.53 -0.48
N GLU A 75 12.33 -12.62 0.53
CA GLU A 75 11.50 -13.81 0.76
C GLU A 75 10.60 -14.09 -0.46
N LEU A 76 10.02 -13.05 -1.05
CA LEU A 76 9.21 -13.18 -2.27
C LEU A 76 10.01 -13.74 -3.44
N SER A 77 11.23 -13.28 -3.65
CA SER A 77 12.10 -13.81 -4.73
C SER A 77 12.48 -15.26 -4.49
N ARG A 78 12.73 -15.66 -3.24
CA ARG A 78 12.97 -17.07 -2.88
C ARG A 78 11.74 -17.93 -3.17
N ILE A 79 10.55 -17.48 -2.79
CA ILE A 79 9.27 -18.16 -3.10
C ILE A 79 9.16 -18.37 -4.62
N ASN A 80 9.33 -17.32 -5.42
CA ASN A 80 9.22 -17.40 -6.87
C ASN A 80 10.25 -18.32 -7.54
N ARG A 81 11.42 -18.52 -6.94
CA ARG A 81 12.43 -19.46 -7.45
C ARG A 81 12.16 -20.91 -7.11
N GLU A 82 11.58 -21.17 -5.93
CA GLU A 82 11.61 -22.51 -5.35
C GLU A 82 10.23 -23.18 -5.26
N ALA A 83 9.14 -22.39 -5.14
CA ALA A 83 7.81 -22.94 -4.86
C ALA A 83 7.23 -23.79 -6.00
N GLY A 84 7.72 -23.65 -7.21
CA GLY A 84 7.34 -24.54 -8.33
C GLY A 84 7.88 -25.97 -8.20
N GLY A 85 8.98 -26.16 -7.48
CA GLY A 85 9.63 -27.48 -7.31
C GLY A 85 9.33 -28.14 -5.97
N ARG A 86 9.12 -27.36 -4.91
CA ARG A 86 8.93 -27.85 -3.53
C ARG A 86 8.08 -26.91 -2.69
N ALA A 87 7.60 -27.37 -1.54
CA ALA A 87 7.03 -26.49 -0.53
C ALA A 87 8.14 -25.61 0.10
N VAL A 88 7.93 -24.30 0.13
CA VAL A 88 8.89 -23.30 0.62
C VAL A 88 8.43 -22.80 1.97
N PRO A 89 9.27 -22.85 3.02
CA PRO A 89 8.95 -22.27 4.32
C PRO A 89 8.75 -20.75 4.21
N LEU A 90 7.77 -20.24 4.92
CA LEU A 90 7.41 -18.83 4.95
C LEU A 90 7.63 -18.24 6.34
N SER A 91 7.90 -16.92 6.39
CA SER A 91 7.74 -16.16 7.62
C SER A 91 6.27 -16.12 8.02
N GLU A 92 6.00 -15.89 9.31
CA GLU A 92 4.63 -15.76 9.82
C GLU A 92 3.90 -14.59 9.14
N GLU A 93 4.62 -13.47 8.90
CA GLU A 93 4.08 -12.30 8.19
C GLU A 93 3.68 -12.65 6.76
N MET A 94 4.55 -13.34 6.01
CA MET A 94 4.26 -13.77 4.64
C MET A 94 3.10 -14.76 4.61
N THR A 95 3.03 -15.70 5.55
CA THR A 95 1.92 -16.66 5.65
C THR A 95 0.58 -15.94 5.82
N ARG A 96 0.51 -14.94 6.72
CA ARG A 96 -0.71 -14.14 6.92
C ARG A 96 -1.07 -13.34 5.67
N LEU A 97 -0.09 -12.71 5.01
CA LEU A 97 -0.33 -11.94 3.80
C LEU A 97 -0.84 -12.80 2.65
N LEU A 98 -0.23 -13.96 2.43
CA LEU A 98 -0.69 -14.86 1.37
C LEU A 98 -2.09 -15.43 1.64
N ALA A 99 -2.41 -15.70 2.90
CA ALA A 99 -3.77 -16.11 3.28
C ALA A 99 -4.79 -15.01 2.97
N ARG A 100 -4.47 -13.74 3.29
CA ARG A 100 -5.33 -12.59 2.94
C ARG A 100 -5.43 -12.39 1.42
N ALA A 101 -4.34 -12.57 0.67
CA ALA A 101 -4.38 -12.48 -0.79
C ALA A 101 -5.33 -13.52 -1.40
N ILE A 102 -5.27 -14.77 -0.93
CA ILE A 102 -6.18 -15.83 -1.36
C ILE A 102 -7.64 -15.53 -0.99
N GLU A 103 -7.87 -14.91 0.16
CA GLU A 103 -9.19 -14.46 0.58
C GLU A 103 -9.75 -13.38 -0.36
N PHE A 104 -8.97 -12.35 -0.71
CA PHE A 104 -9.37 -11.35 -1.70
C PHE A 104 -9.61 -11.96 -3.08
N SER A 105 -8.79 -12.93 -3.49
CA SER A 105 -8.98 -13.65 -4.75
C SER A 105 -10.32 -14.37 -4.77
N ARG A 106 -10.70 -15.00 -3.66
CA ARG A 106 -11.99 -15.71 -3.51
C ARG A 106 -13.16 -14.73 -3.54
N TRP A 107 -13.10 -13.60 -2.81
CA TRP A 107 -14.19 -12.61 -2.79
C TRP A 107 -14.42 -11.96 -4.14
N SER A 108 -13.35 -11.78 -4.92
CA SER A 108 -13.39 -11.09 -6.21
C SER A 108 -13.57 -12.03 -7.41
N ASP A 109 -13.74 -13.35 -7.16
CA ASP A 109 -13.76 -14.38 -8.22
C ASP A 109 -12.54 -14.29 -9.14
N GLY A 110 -11.35 -14.06 -8.53
CA GLY A 110 -10.07 -13.97 -9.21
C GLY A 110 -9.77 -12.63 -9.89
N ALA A 111 -10.61 -11.60 -9.76
CA ALA A 111 -10.27 -10.25 -10.25
C ALA A 111 -9.07 -9.65 -9.50
N PHE A 112 -8.88 -10.04 -8.24
CA PHE A 112 -7.63 -9.90 -7.52
C PHE A 112 -6.92 -11.25 -7.47
N ASP A 113 -5.74 -11.36 -8.02
CA ASP A 113 -4.95 -12.59 -7.99
C ASP A 113 -3.46 -12.25 -8.05
N ILE A 114 -2.71 -12.54 -6.99
CA ILE A 114 -1.28 -12.25 -6.93
C ILE A 114 -0.44 -13.09 -7.92
N SER A 115 -1.00 -14.18 -8.44
CA SER A 115 -0.35 -14.98 -9.48
C SER A 115 -0.41 -14.33 -10.88
N TYR A 116 -1.11 -13.18 -11.02
CA TYR A 116 -1.06 -12.35 -12.23
C TYR A 116 0.37 -12.07 -12.69
N ALA A 117 1.32 -12.09 -11.76
CA ALA A 117 2.75 -11.90 -12.00
C ALA A 117 3.33 -12.85 -13.04
N SER A 118 2.70 -14.02 -13.26
CA SER A 118 3.08 -14.96 -14.31
C SER A 118 3.00 -14.32 -15.70
N ALA A 119 2.00 -13.47 -15.94
CA ALA A 119 1.89 -12.65 -17.17
C ALA A 119 2.49 -11.25 -16.99
N GLY A 120 2.30 -10.64 -15.82
CA GLY A 120 2.76 -9.28 -15.52
C GLY A 120 4.27 -9.09 -15.66
N ALA A 121 5.07 -10.12 -15.34
CA ALA A 121 6.52 -10.12 -15.47
C ALA A 121 7.03 -10.06 -16.94
N LEU A 122 6.15 -10.27 -17.90
CA LEU A 122 6.48 -10.20 -19.34
C LEU A 122 6.42 -8.77 -19.90
N TYR A 123 5.87 -7.83 -19.15
CA TYR A 123 5.77 -6.43 -19.57
C TYR A 123 6.97 -5.63 -19.06
N ASP A 124 7.59 -4.86 -19.94
CA ASP A 124 8.56 -3.83 -19.55
C ASP A 124 8.01 -2.44 -19.91
N TYR A 125 7.52 -1.75 -18.90
CA TYR A 125 6.90 -0.43 -19.04
C TYR A 125 7.93 0.68 -19.31
N ARG A 126 9.23 0.44 -19.10
CA ARG A 126 10.29 1.41 -19.38
C ARG A 126 10.69 1.39 -20.86
N THR A 127 10.75 0.19 -21.43
CA THR A 127 11.15 -0.01 -22.82
C THR A 127 9.96 -0.18 -23.77
N GLY A 128 8.73 -0.20 -23.24
CA GLY A 128 7.51 -0.34 -24.03
C GLY A 128 7.32 -1.75 -24.60
N VAL A 129 7.80 -2.78 -23.89
CA VAL A 129 7.66 -4.18 -24.32
C VAL A 129 6.40 -4.81 -23.76
N ALA A 130 5.60 -5.42 -24.64
CA ALA A 130 4.52 -6.33 -24.31
C ALA A 130 4.75 -7.69 -24.92
N PRO A 131 4.31 -8.79 -24.28
CA PRO A 131 4.40 -10.14 -24.83
C PRO A 131 3.54 -10.27 -26.10
N ASP A 132 3.93 -11.16 -27.00
CA ASP A 132 3.07 -11.62 -28.08
C ASP A 132 1.94 -12.51 -27.55
N ASP A 133 0.95 -12.79 -28.41
CA ASP A 133 -0.25 -13.54 -28.04
C ASP A 133 0.03 -15.01 -27.64
N ALA A 134 1.06 -15.63 -28.22
CA ALA A 134 1.41 -17.00 -27.92
C ALA A 134 2.08 -17.10 -26.54
N THR A 135 3.05 -16.23 -26.28
CA THR A 135 3.72 -16.10 -24.99
C THR A 135 2.72 -15.75 -23.88
N LEU A 136 1.80 -14.81 -24.16
CA LEU A 136 0.79 -14.40 -23.19
C LEU A 136 -0.20 -15.54 -22.86
N ARG A 137 -0.63 -16.35 -23.84
CA ARG A 137 -1.47 -17.51 -23.58
C ARG A 137 -0.78 -18.49 -22.63
N THR A 138 0.46 -18.85 -22.88
CA THR A 138 1.25 -19.74 -21.99
C THR A 138 1.37 -19.17 -20.57
N ALA A 139 1.64 -17.89 -20.45
CA ALA A 139 1.75 -17.24 -19.15
C ALA A 139 0.41 -17.20 -18.38
N ARG A 140 -0.71 -17.03 -19.08
CA ARG A 140 -2.04 -17.08 -18.48
C ARG A 140 -2.37 -18.45 -17.89
N ASP A 141 -1.93 -19.53 -18.52
CA ASP A 141 -2.14 -20.89 -18.00
C ASP A 141 -1.46 -21.11 -16.64
N ALA A 142 -0.47 -20.26 -16.29
CA ALA A 142 0.19 -20.25 -15.00
C ALA A 142 -0.47 -19.33 -13.97
N ILE A 143 -1.54 -18.59 -14.32
CA ILE A 143 -2.31 -17.75 -13.38
C ILE A 143 -3.43 -18.59 -12.78
N GLY A 144 -3.58 -18.54 -11.46
CA GLY A 144 -4.67 -19.22 -10.75
C GLY A 144 -4.40 -19.30 -9.26
N TRP A 145 -5.07 -18.43 -8.49
CA TRP A 145 -4.93 -18.38 -7.03
C TRP A 145 -5.27 -19.70 -6.33
N GLN A 146 -6.13 -20.55 -6.95
CA GLN A 146 -6.48 -21.87 -6.43
C GLN A 146 -5.30 -22.83 -6.35
N ASP A 147 -4.26 -22.58 -7.15
CA ASP A 147 -3.03 -23.37 -7.21
C ASP A 147 -1.89 -22.75 -6.35
N LEU A 148 -2.20 -21.76 -5.53
CA LEU A 148 -1.35 -21.30 -4.43
C LEU A 148 -1.60 -22.23 -3.24
N LEU A 149 -0.87 -23.35 -3.18
CA LEU A 149 -1.05 -24.40 -2.17
C LEU A 149 -0.41 -23.95 -0.85
N LEU A 150 -1.11 -23.07 -0.12
CA LEU A 150 -0.69 -22.53 1.17
C LEU A 150 -1.10 -23.42 2.31
N ASP A 151 -0.14 -23.92 3.08
CA ASP A 151 -0.39 -24.55 4.39
C ASP A 151 -0.09 -23.51 5.49
N THR A 152 -1.14 -22.93 6.06
CA THR A 152 -1.02 -21.92 7.13
C THR A 152 -0.55 -22.51 8.46
N ARG A 153 -0.68 -23.82 8.70
CA ARG A 153 -0.21 -24.48 9.91
C ARG A 153 1.28 -24.78 9.84
N ALA A 154 1.71 -25.32 8.69
CA ALA A 154 3.13 -25.59 8.45
C ALA A 154 3.92 -24.33 8.07
N GLY A 155 3.25 -23.22 7.73
CA GLY A 155 3.89 -22.01 7.23
C GLY A 155 4.63 -22.29 5.92
N THR A 156 4.00 -22.94 4.94
CA THR A 156 4.65 -23.27 3.66
C THR A 156 3.75 -22.96 2.47
N LEU A 157 4.38 -22.63 1.33
CA LEU A 157 3.72 -22.43 0.04
C LEU A 157 4.33 -23.34 -1.03
N ARG A 158 3.50 -23.94 -1.87
CA ARG A 158 3.90 -24.59 -3.11
C ARG A 158 3.02 -24.11 -4.25
N PHE A 159 3.59 -23.97 -5.45
CA PHE A 159 2.83 -23.69 -6.66
C PHE A 159 2.32 -24.98 -7.30
N GLY A 160 1.05 -25.01 -7.62
CA GLY A 160 0.38 -26.16 -8.26
C GLY A 160 0.54 -26.19 -9.77
N ARG A 161 1.02 -25.09 -10.40
CA ARG A 161 1.19 -24.98 -11.86
C ARG A 161 2.63 -24.66 -12.23
N PRO A 162 3.16 -25.22 -13.33
CA PRO A 162 4.44 -24.82 -13.90
C PRO A 162 4.42 -23.34 -14.33
N GLY A 163 5.52 -22.64 -14.14
CA GLY A 163 5.67 -21.24 -14.57
C GLY A 163 4.94 -20.20 -13.71
N MET A 164 4.24 -20.65 -12.67
CA MET A 164 3.55 -19.74 -11.73
C MET A 164 4.55 -18.83 -11.00
N ARG A 165 4.18 -17.57 -10.86
CA ARG A 165 4.88 -16.53 -10.11
C ARG A 165 3.86 -15.70 -9.35
N ILE A 166 4.29 -15.13 -8.23
CA ILE A 166 3.46 -14.19 -7.45
C ILE A 166 4.14 -12.84 -7.31
N ASP A 167 3.33 -11.79 -7.18
CA ASP A 167 3.77 -10.43 -6.86
C ASP A 167 2.84 -9.81 -5.82
N LEU A 168 3.44 -9.12 -4.86
CA LEU A 168 2.71 -8.46 -3.77
C LEU A 168 2.50 -6.96 -4.01
N GLY A 169 2.89 -6.43 -5.17
CA GLY A 169 2.73 -5.01 -5.53
C GLY A 169 1.29 -4.50 -5.54
N GLY A 170 0.33 -5.42 -5.46
CA GLY A 170 -1.10 -5.11 -5.34
C GLY A 170 -1.58 -4.84 -3.91
N PHE A 171 -0.75 -5.08 -2.86
CA PHE A 171 -1.14 -4.83 -1.46
C PHE A 171 0.02 -4.76 -0.45
N ALA A 172 1.26 -4.92 -0.89
CA ALA A 172 2.42 -4.81 0.02
C ALA A 172 2.67 -3.39 0.53
N LYS A 173 2.28 -2.36 -0.23
CA LYS A 173 2.42 -0.97 0.20
C LYS A 173 1.37 -0.61 1.26
N GLY A 174 0.12 -1.05 1.07
CA GLY A 174 -0.93 -0.93 2.07
C GLY A 174 -0.54 -1.62 3.37
N HIS A 175 -0.03 -2.86 3.29
CA HIS A 175 0.52 -3.56 4.46
C HIS A 175 1.64 -2.79 5.16
N ALA A 176 2.58 -2.22 4.42
CA ALA A 176 3.66 -1.41 4.99
C ALA A 176 3.13 -0.16 5.70
N VAL A 177 2.15 0.51 5.10
CA VAL A 177 1.48 1.68 5.69
C VAL A 177 0.76 1.30 6.98
N ASP A 178 0.03 0.17 7.01
CA ASP A 178 -0.65 -0.33 8.21
C ASP A 178 0.32 -0.67 9.34
N ASN A 179 1.45 -1.33 9.02
CA ASN A 179 2.51 -1.61 10.00
C ASN A 179 3.07 -0.32 10.60
N CYS A 180 3.29 0.70 9.78
CA CYS A 180 3.76 2.00 10.23
C CYS A 180 2.74 2.71 11.13
N VAL A 181 1.45 2.70 10.76
CA VAL A 181 0.38 3.27 11.61
C VAL A 181 0.28 2.54 12.93
N ALA A 182 0.34 1.20 12.92
CA ALA A 182 0.36 0.41 14.14
C ALA A 182 1.58 0.72 15.03
N LEU A 183 2.74 0.95 14.41
CA LEU A 183 3.96 1.38 15.10
C LEU A 183 3.79 2.76 15.75
N LEU A 184 3.22 3.72 15.01
CA LEU A 184 2.96 5.08 15.51
C LEU A 184 1.96 5.06 16.67
N ARG A 185 0.86 4.28 16.57
CA ARG A 185 -0.11 4.09 17.66
C ARG A 185 0.55 3.54 18.93
N ARG A 186 1.43 2.54 18.81
CA ARG A 186 2.18 1.99 19.97
C ARG A 186 3.14 2.99 20.61
N ARG A 187 3.58 4.01 19.87
CA ARG A 187 4.41 5.11 20.37
C ARG A 187 3.59 6.28 20.92
N GLY A 188 2.25 6.16 20.98
CA GLY A 188 1.37 7.21 21.49
C GLY A 188 1.15 8.36 20.51
N VAL A 189 1.52 8.23 19.23
CA VAL A 189 1.23 9.24 18.20
C VAL A 189 -0.25 9.15 17.85
N ALA A 190 -0.96 10.28 17.99
CA ALA A 190 -2.39 10.39 17.74
C ALA A 190 -2.75 11.03 16.39
N HIS A 191 -1.80 11.76 15.78
CA HIS A 191 -2.05 12.53 14.57
C HIS A 191 -0.92 12.27 13.56
N ALA A 192 -1.19 11.55 12.50
CA ALA A 192 -0.22 11.25 11.46
C ALA A 192 -0.86 10.98 10.10
N LEU A 193 -0.07 11.17 9.05
CA LEU A 193 -0.32 10.65 7.70
C LEU A 193 0.91 9.85 7.30
N VAL A 194 0.71 8.60 6.87
CA VAL A 194 1.74 7.75 6.27
C VAL A 194 1.33 7.43 4.85
N SER A 195 2.24 7.56 3.89
CA SER A 195 1.95 7.29 2.48
C SER A 195 3.10 6.53 1.79
N ALA A 196 2.73 5.69 0.83
CA ALA A 196 3.64 4.95 -0.05
C ALA A 196 3.08 4.95 -1.49
N GLY A 197 3.49 5.92 -2.31
CA GLY A 197 2.90 6.14 -3.63
C GLY A 197 1.43 6.55 -3.54
N GLY A 198 0.55 5.78 -4.20
CA GLY A 198 -0.90 6.01 -4.17
C GLY A 198 -1.63 5.48 -2.95
N ASP A 199 -0.92 4.87 -1.99
CA ASP A 199 -1.48 4.24 -0.81
C ASP A 199 -1.14 5.07 0.44
N SER A 200 -2.12 5.36 1.28
CA SER A 200 -1.94 6.17 2.48
C SER A 200 -2.91 5.77 3.59
N HIS A 201 -2.55 6.12 4.82
CA HIS A 201 -3.42 5.98 5.98
C HIS A 201 -3.30 7.24 6.84
N VAL A 202 -4.42 7.86 7.15
CA VAL A 202 -4.51 8.97 8.09
C VAL A 202 -4.85 8.43 9.47
N LEU A 203 -4.04 8.80 10.46
CA LEU A 203 -4.24 8.45 11.87
C LEU A 203 -4.75 9.70 12.60
N GLY A 204 -5.92 9.56 13.23
CA GLY A 204 -6.60 10.68 13.86
C GLY A 204 -6.94 11.80 12.87
N ASP A 205 -7.07 12.98 13.42
CA ASP A 205 -7.29 14.22 12.67
C ASP A 205 -6.00 15.06 12.57
N ARG A 206 -6.05 16.19 11.88
CA ARG A 206 -4.95 17.16 11.82
C ARG A 206 -5.11 18.23 12.91
N ARG A 207 -5.18 17.81 14.19
CA ARG A 207 -5.36 18.63 15.39
C ARG A 207 -6.60 19.53 15.30
N GLY A 208 -7.77 18.89 15.32
CA GLY A 208 -9.08 19.54 15.30
C GLY A 208 -9.61 19.83 13.88
N ARG A 209 -8.95 19.34 12.83
CA ARG A 209 -9.41 19.45 11.44
C ARG A 209 -9.18 18.12 10.72
N PRO A 210 -10.04 17.72 9.79
CA PRO A 210 -9.79 16.51 8.99
C PRO A 210 -8.52 16.65 8.13
N TRP A 211 -7.91 15.54 7.79
CA TRP A 211 -6.90 15.48 6.74
C TRP A 211 -7.57 15.68 5.39
N MET A 212 -7.05 16.61 4.59
CA MET A 212 -7.55 16.88 3.25
C MET A 212 -6.72 16.05 2.24
N VAL A 213 -7.30 14.96 1.74
CA VAL A 213 -6.63 14.07 0.79
C VAL A 213 -7.17 14.31 -0.61
N ALA A 214 -6.28 14.68 -1.53
CA ALA A 214 -6.62 14.95 -2.92
C ALA A 214 -6.70 13.65 -3.74
N VAL A 215 -7.80 13.45 -4.44
CA VAL A 215 -7.92 12.46 -5.51
C VAL A 215 -7.42 13.11 -6.80
N ARG A 216 -6.31 12.61 -7.33
CA ARG A 216 -5.65 13.18 -8.52
C ARG A 216 -6.55 13.07 -9.77
N ASP A 217 -6.56 14.12 -10.58
CA ASP A 217 -7.11 14.04 -11.93
C ASP A 217 -6.17 13.23 -12.84
N PRO A 218 -6.62 12.11 -13.43
CA PRO A 218 -5.75 11.21 -14.19
C PRO A 218 -5.18 11.80 -15.49
N ARG A 219 -5.72 12.89 -15.99
CA ARG A 219 -5.37 13.47 -17.31
C ARG A 219 -4.88 14.91 -17.23
N ARG A 220 -4.85 15.49 -16.03
CA ARG A 220 -4.35 16.83 -15.81
C ARG A 220 -2.97 16.82 -15.16
N GLY A 221 -2.37 18.00 -15.01
CA GLY A 221 -1.02 18.16 -14.47
C GLY A 221 -0.85 17.62 -13.04
N ALA A 222 0.39 17.36 -12.68
CA ALA A 222 0.72 16.98 -11.32
C ALA A 222 0.25 18.07 -10.34
N GLY A 223 -0.62 17.72 -9.40
CA GLY A 223 -1.19 18.65 -8.41
C GLY A 223 -2.65 19.07 -8.68
N GLU A 224 -3.22 18.73 -9.84
CA GLU A 224 -4.65 18.95 -10.07
C GLU A 224 -5.48 17.79 -9.50
N ALA A 225 -6.45 18.15 -8.65
CA ALA A 225 -7.35 17.19 -8.00
C ALA A 225 -8.73 17.22 -8.67
N ILE A 226 -9.32 16.04 -8.90
CA ILE A 226 -10.70 15.90 -9.34
C ILE A 226 -11.67 15.94 -8.14
N ALA A 227 -11.18 15.58 -6.94
CA ALA A 227 -11.90 15.66 -5.68
C ALA A 227 -10.93 15.86 -4.53
N VAL A 228 -11.41 16.40 -3.41
CA VAL A 228 -10.66 16.47 -2.15
C VAL A 228 -11.54 15.92 -1.05
N LEU A 229 -11.03 14.94 -0.32
CA LEU A 229 -11.77 14.21 0.70
C LEU A 229 -11.30 14.65 2.10
N PRO A 230 -12.21 15.10 2.98
CA PRO A 230 -11.92 15.34 4.39
C PRO A 230 -11.93 13.99 5.14
N LEU A 231 -10.77 13.54 5.64
CA LEU A 231 -10.58 12.18 6.16
C LEU A 231 -10.04 12.19 7.59
N GLN A 232 -10.43 11.15 8.35
CA GLN A 232 -9.96 10.86 9.70
C GLN A 232 -9.98 9.34 9.92
N ASP A 233 -8.90 8.79 10.52
CA ASP A 233 -8.78 7.35 10.86
C ASP A 233 -9.19 6.41 9.74
N VAL A 234 -8.63 6.60 8.54
CA VAL A 234 -9.00 5.84 7.35
C VAL A 234 -7.79 5.64 6.44
N ALA A 235 -7.73 4.49 5.79
CA ALA A 235 -6.79 4.21 4.73
C ALA A 235 -7.38 4.54 3.36
N VAL A 236 -6.51 5.00 2.46
CA VAL A 236 -6.87 5.39 1.09
C VAL A 236 -5.89 4.77 0.12
N SER A 237 -6.38 4.12 -0.92
CA SER A 237 -5.54 3.61 -2.01
C SER A 237 -6.09 4.07 -3.36
N THR A 238 -5.22 4.60 -4.21
CA THR A 238 -5.56 4.96 -5.58
C THR A 238 -4.76 4.13 -6.58
N SER A 239 -5.47 3.41 -7.43
CA SER A 239 -4.93 2.72 -8.61
C SER A 239 -5.29 3.49 -9.87
N GLY A 240 -4.33 3.67 -10.79
CA GLY A 240 -4.55 4.41 -12.03
C GLY A 240 -3.76 3.87 -13.22
N ASP A 241 -4.30 4.09 -14.42
CA ASP A 241 -3.70 3.68 -15.70
C ASP A 241 -2.52 4.57 -16.13
N TYR A 242 -2.18 5.58 -15.35
CA TYR A 242 -1.21 6.63 -15.64
C TYR A 242 0.11 6.53 -14.87
N GLU A 243 0.24 5.62 -13.92
CA GLU A 243 1.43 5.49 -13.07
C GLU A 243 2.61 4.84 -13.81
N ARG A 244 2.37 3.68 -14.41
CA ARG A 244 3.36 2.95 -15.23
C ARG A 244 2.65 2.43 -16.46
N TYR A 245 2.92 3.01 -17.61
CA TYR A 245 2.30 2.62 -18.86
C TYR A 245 3.18 2.98 -20.08
N PHE A 246 2.86 2.37 -21.18
CA PHE A 246 3.27 2.81 -22.52
C PHE A 246 2.10 2.68 -23.49
N GLU A 247 2.19 3.35 -24.62
CA GLU A 247 1.18 3.26 -25.68
C GLU A 247 1.78 2.59 -26.91
N ARG A 248 1.05 1.63 -27.49
CA ARG A 248 1.39 0.95 -28.73
C ARG A 248 0.12 0.74 -29.55
N ASP A 249 0.14 1.13 -30.81
CA ASP A 249 -0.97 0.98 -31.77
C ASP A 249 -2.29 1.56 -31.22
N GLY A 250 -2.22 2.70 -30.56
CA GLY A 250 -3.37 3.36 -29.93
C GLY A 250 -3.92 2.64 -28.68
N VAL A 251 -3.23 1.63 -28.19
CA VAL A 251 -3.57 0.89 -26.98
C VAL A 251 -2.64 1.27 -25.85
N ARG A 252 -3.22 1.64 -24.69
CA ARG A 252 -2.48 1.86 -23.45
C ARG A 252 -2.29 0.55 -22.74
N HIS A 253 -1.04 0.19 -22.49
CA HIS A 253 -0.59 -0.93 -21.67
C HIS A 253 -0.10 -0.39 -20.33
N HIS A 254 -0.81 -0.66 -19.27
CA HIS A 254 -0.45 -0.20 -17.91
C HIS A 254 -0.27 -1.38 -16.97
N HIS A 255 0.37 -1.13 -15.82
CA HIS A 255 0.83 -2.15 -14.88
C HIS A 255 -0.26 -2.90 -14.12
N LEU A 256 -1.49 -2.41 -14.16
CA LEU A 256 -2.64 -3.16 -13.65
C LEU A 256 -3.00 -4.21 -14.71
N ILE A 257 -2.96 -5.47 -14.32
CA ILE A 257 -3.21 -6.61 -15.22
C ILE A 257 -4.45 -7.35 -14.74
N ASP A 258 -5.37 -7.58 -15.66
CA ASP A 258 -6.50 -8.47 -15.44
C ASP A 258 -6.01 -9.93 -15.48
N PRO A 259 -6.12 -10.68 -14.38
CA PRO A 259 -5.66 -12.06 -14.31
C PRO A 259 -6.33 -12.99 -15.35
N ALA A 260 -7.58 -12.71 -15.72
CA ALA A 260 -8.33 -13.52 -16.69
C ALA A 260 -7.80 -13.37 -18.11
N THR A 261 -7.26 -12.19 -18.46
CA THR A 261 -6.78 -11.90 -19.83
C THR A 261 -5.27 -11.80 -19.94
N GLY A 262 -4.56 -11.56 -18.83
CA GLY A 262 -3.14 -11.24 -18.79
C GLY A 262 -2.82 -9.85 -19.37
N ARG A 263 -3.82 -9.01 -19.60
CA ARG A 263 -3.72 -7.69 -20.24
C ARG A 263 -4.21 -6.58 -19.33
N SER A 264 -3.86 -5.35 -19.65
CA SER A 264 -4.39 -4.18 -18.95
C SER A 264 -5.91 -4.05 -19.18
N PRO A 265 -6.75 -3.97 -18.14
CA PRO A 265 -8.19 -3.73 -18.28
C PRO A 265 -8.45 -2.32 -18.79
N ARG A 266 -9.68 -2.08 -19.29
CA ARG A 266 -10.14 -0.79 -19.82
C ARG A 266 -11.43 -0.37 -19.13
N GLY A 267 -11.85 0.88 -19.33
CA GLY A 267 -13.10 1.42 -18.82
C GLY A 267 -12.95 2.32 -17.61
N LEU A 268 -11.76 2.29 -16.96
CA LEU A 268 -11.44 3.17 -15.83
C LEU A 268 -10.07 3.82 -16.00
N ARG A 269 -9.96 5.08 -15.61
CA ARG A 269 -8.69 5.82 -15.51
C ARG A 269 -8.09 5.71 -14.11
N SER A 270 -8.94 5.79 -13.09
CA SER A 270 -8.52 5.61 -11.69
C SER A 270 -9.63 5.05 -10.82
N VAL A 271 -9.21 4.40 -9.75
CA VAL A 271 -10.05 3.91 -8.65
C VAL A 271 -9.39 4.31 -7.35
N THR A 272 -10.10 5.03 -6.52
CA THR A 272 -9.72 5.36 -5.15
C THR A 272 -10.64 4.62 -4.19
N ILE A 273 -10.08 3.87 -3.26
CA ILE A 273 -10.81 3.13 -2.22
C ILE A 273 -10.47 3.72 -0.85
N LEU A 274 -11.49 3.86 -0.03
CA LEU A 274 -11.40 4.16 1.40
C LEU A 274 -11.78 2.92 2.19
N ALA A 275 -10.98 2.55 3.18
CA ALA A 275 -11.23 1.38 4.04
C ALA A 275 -10.56 1.59 5.42
N ASP A 276 -10.86 0.72 6.39
CA ASP A 276 -10.28 0.81 7.73
C ASP A 276 -8.77 0.50 7.74
N ASP A 277 -8.26 -0.24 6.77
CA ASP A 277 -6.85 -0.61 6.64
C ASP A 277 -6.31 -0.47 5.21
N GLY A 278 -4.99 -0.24 5.11
CA GLY A 278 -4.30 0.01 3.85
C GLY A 278 -4.23 -1.22 2.96
N LEU A 279 -4.09 -2.41 3.55
CA LEU A 279 -4.05 -3.66 2.79
C LEU A 279 -5.38 -3.90 2.07
N THR A 280 -6.51 -3.72 2.75
CA THR A 280 -7.85 -3.84 2.17
C THR A 280 -8.09 -2.77 1.10
N SER A 281 -7.78 -1.50 1.38
CA SER A 281 -7.96 -0.41 0.41
C SER A 281 -7.12 -0.64 -0.85
N GLU A 282 -5.87 -1.11 -0.71
CA GLU A 282 -4.99 -1.38 -1.85
C GLU A 282 -5.47 -2.57 -2.69
N ALA A 283 -5.82 -3.69 -2.07
CA ALA A 283 -6.33 -4.86 -2.77
C ALA A 283 -7.64 -4.55 -3.54
N LEU A 284 -8.57 -3.86 -2.89
CA LEU A 284 -9.85 -3.49 -3.51
C LEU A 284 -9.70 -2.46 -4.62
N SER A 285 -8.72 -1.55 -4.56
CA SER A 285 -8.48 -0.60 -5.64
C SER A 285 -8.11 -1.31 -6.96
N LYS A 286 -7.31 -2.40 -6.89
CA LYS A 286 -6.97 -3.25 -8.05
C LYS A 286 -8.15 -4.10 -8.47
N THR A 287 -8.85 -4.69 -7.51
CA THR A 287 -10.06 -5.49 -7.76
C THR A 287 -11.11 -4.71 -8.55
N VAL A 288 -11.47 -3.52 -8.06
CA VAL A 288 -12.48 -2.66 -8.70
C VAL A 288 -12.02 -2.19 -10.08
N PHE A 289 -10.72 -1.90 -10.22
CA PHE A 289 -10.16 -1.51 -11.50
C PHE A 289 -10.29 -2.62 -12.55
N VAL A 290 -10.05 -3.88 -12.16
CA VAL A 290 -10.21 -5.07 -13.04
C VAL A 290 -11.68 -5.36 -13.32
N LEU A 291 -12.55 -5.29 -12.32
CA LEU A 291 -13.99 -5.55 -12.47
C LEU A 291 -14.70 -4.50 -13.33
N GLY A 292 -14.13 -3.30 -13.44
CA GLY A 292 -14.76 -2.15 -14.08
C GLY A 292 -15.87 -1.52 -13.23
N ARG A 293 -16.44 -0.42 -13.71
CA ARG A 293 -17.35 0.43 -12.94
C ARG A 293 -18.54 -0.33 -12.33
N ALA A 294 -19.32 -1.02 -13.14
CA ALA A 294 -20.59 -1.59 -12.69
C ALA A 294 -20.39 -2.69 -11.62
N ARG A 295 -19.56 -3.69 -11.92
CA ARG A 295 -19.28 -4.79 -10.98
C ARG A 295 -18.46 -4.31 -9.79
N GLY A 296 -17.53 -3.37 -10.01
CA GLY A 296 -16.69 -2.81 -8.96
C GLY A 296 -17.52 -2.04 -7.94
N LEU A 297 -18.42 -1.14 -8.36
CA LEU A 297 -19.30 -0.43 -7.42
C LEU A 297 -20.25 -1.40 -6.70
N ALA A 298 -20.81 -2.39 -7.39
CA ALA A 298 -21.68 -3.38 -6.76
C ALA A 298 -20.93 -4.18 -5.65
N LEU A 299 -19.65 -4.50 -5.88
CA LEU A 299 -18.82 -5.12 -4.85
C LEU A 299 -18.63 -4.18 -3.64
N ILE A 300 -18.26 -2.93 -3.87
CA ILE A 300 -18.03 -1.95 -2.80
C ILE A 300 -19.31 -1.73 -1.97
N GLU A 301 -20.47 -1.58 -2.61
CA GLU A 301 -21.75 -1.41 -1.92
C GLU A 301 -22.11 -2.63 -1.02
N SER A 302 -21.57 -3.81 -1.30
CA SER A 302 -21.75 -5.00 -0.47
C SER A 302 -20.81 -5.09 0.74
N LEU A 303 -19.80 -4.23 0.82
CA LEU A 303 -18.76 -4.26 1.85
C LEU A 303 -18.97 -3.14 2.87
N PRO A 304 -19.28 -3.46 4.14
CA PRO A 304 -19.45 -2.42 5.17
C PRO A 304 -18.10 -1.70 5.43
N GLY A 305 -18.17 -0.38 5.60
CA GLY A 305 -17.00 0.45 5.93
C GLY A 305 -16.03 0.70 4.77
N VAL A 306 -16.40 0.32 3.55
CA VAL A 306 -15.60 0.56 2.34
C VAL A 306 -16.33 1.53 1.42
N ASP A 307 -15.62 2.53 0.93
CA ASP A 307 -16.13 3.49 -0.05
C ASP A 307 -15.20 3.60 -1.26
N ALA A 308 -15.74 4.07 -2.39
CA ALA A 308 -14.99 4.19 -3.63
C ALA A 308 -15.29 5.49 -4.39
N VAL A 309 -14.25 6.03 -5.04
CA VAL A 309 -14.34 7.06 -6.08
C VAL A 309 -13.69 6.52 -7.34
N LEU A 310 -14.40 6.51 -8.46
CA LEU A 310 -13.92 6.02 -9.74
C LEU A 310 -13.94 7.15 -10.78
N VAL A 311 -12.96 7.14 -11.67
CA VAL A 311 -12.95 7.99 -12.86
C VAL A 311 -12.98 7.09 -14.10
N ASP A 312 -14.03 7.20 -14.92
CA ASP A 312 -14.18 6.40 -16.13
C ASP A 312 -13.35 6.93 -17.32
N ASP A 313 -13.38 6.22 -18.45
CA ASP A 313 -12.61 6.56 -19.65
C ASP A 313 -13.00 7.92 -20.26
N GLU A 314 -14.20 8.41 -19.99
CA GLU A 314 -14.66 9.73 -20.41
C GLU A 314 -14.27 10.83 -19.41
N GLY A 315 -13.71 10.44 -18.24
CA GLY A 315 -13.32 11.36 -17.18
C GLY A 315 -14.47 11.74 -16.26
N ARG A 316 -15.58 11.01 -16.29
CA ARG A 316 -16.71 11.21 -15.37
C ARG A 316 -16.41 10.56 -14.02
N LEU A 317 -16.77 11.26 -12.97
CA LEU A 317 -16.61 10.78 -11.61
C LEU A 317 -17.84 9.98 -11.17
N HIS A 318 -17.60 8.82 -10.56
CA HIS A 318 -18.59 7.96 -9.94
C HIS A 318 -18.16 7.65 -8.51
N SER A 319 -19.10 7.49 -7.60
CA SER A 319 -18.80 7.14 -6.20
C SER A 319 -19.77 6.11 -5.66
N SER A 320 -19.37 5.42 -4.59
CA SER A 320 -20.26 4.64 -3.76
C SER A 320 -21.28 5.56 -3.05
N THR A 321 -22.40 4.97 -2.64
CA THR A 321 -23.50 5.70 -1.97
C THR A 321 -23.09 6.20 -0.59
N GLY A 322 -22.14 5.52 0.09
CA GLY A 322 -21.60 5.93 1.38
C GLY A 322 -20.94 7.30 1.38
N LEU A 323 -20.33 7.71 0.26
CA LEU A 323 -19.73 9.03 0.09
C LEU A 323 -20.76 10.13 -0.24
N LEU A 324 -21.94 9.78 -0.75
CA LEU A 324 -23.01 10.73 -1.07
C LEU A 324 -23.90 11.05 0.14
N GLY A 325 -23.82 10.23 1.19
CA GLY A 325 -24.62 10.34 2.41
C GLY A 325 -23.90 11.02 3.56
N GLN A 326 -24.13 12.32 3.72
CA GLN A 326 -23.84 13.20 4.87
C GLN A 326 -22.37 13.50 5.21
N PRO A 327 -21.97 14.77 5.23
CA PRO A 327 -20.79 15.21 5.96
C PRO A 327 -21.05 15.03 7.47
N GLY A 328 -20.36 14.07 8.12
CA GLY A 328 -20.27 14.04 9.57
C GLY A 328 -20.88 12.85 10.31
N ARG A 329 -20.89 11.63 9.76
CA ARG A 329 -21.19 10.44 10.55
C ARG A 329 -20.13 9.35 10.33
N ARG A 330 -19.12 9.38 11.16
CA ARG A 330 -18.51 8.18 11.78
C ARG A 330 -18.40 8.50 13.27
N SER A 331 -19.29 7.96 14.05
CA SER A 331 -19.22 7.92 15.52
C SER A 331 -18.41 6.72 15.95
#